data_674db6cdd336d3c2b5506b0be8ba36bb
#
_entry.id   674db6cdd336d3c2b5506b0be8ba36bb
#
_cell.length_a   1.000
_cell.length_b   1.000
_cell.length_c   1.000
_cell.angle_alpha   90.00
_cell.angle_beta   90.00
_cell.angle_gamma   90.00
#
_symmetry.space_group_name_H-M   'P 1'
#
loop_
_entity.id
_entity.type
_entity.pdbx_description
1 polymer ?
#
loop_
_entity_poly.entity_id
_entity_poly.type
_entity_poly.pdbx_seq_one_letter_code
_entity_poly.pdbx_strand_id
1 'polypeptide(L)'
;MPPLGVALARPHPGPALTFGVDTFAFRNDSRIHHKGKPDLYASRCFVLARAVVQFQRFARFDPDAPRLSAAEYTALVQRVTRRAPWHPPLPMAERIVIPGFESLHELTREVEAAVKAGLPRRLWTILHWTNWRIIFPRLRGHQERVAAEIVSELQAGRPVQLLVSDFPRIRFNHSVLAFDFKVSGPDSIDFSVYDPNDPTVPGVARFDRRVRRYRPAPLCGVDVPHFRAFRMYYSPFL
;
A
#
# COMPACT_ATOMS: atom_id res chain seq x y z
N MET A 1 -18.42 -12.10 -5.62
CA MET A 1 -17.42 -12.42 -4.58
C MET A 1 -18.09 -13.21 -3.45
N PRO A 2 -17.38 -14.17 -2.82
CA PRO A 2 -17.92 -14.91 -1.71
C PRO A 2 -18.14 -14.00 -0.49
N PRO A 3 -19.14 -14.30 0.36
CA PRO A 3 -19.31 -13.67 1.65
C PRO A 3 -18.04 -13.82 2.52
N LEU A 4 -17.79 -12.87 3.43
CA LEU A 4 -16.58 -12.85 4.27
C LEU A 4 -16.35 -14.18 5.01
N GLY A 5 -17.41 -14.81 5.56
CA GLY A 5 -17.30 -16.11 6.23
C GLY A 5 -16.78 -17.22 5.33
N VAL A 6 -17.21 -17.24 4.05
CA VAL A 6 -16.75 -18.22 3.06
C VAL A 6 -15.30 -17.93 2.64
N ALA A 7 -14.92 -16.67 2.53
CA ALA A 7 -13.55 -16.29 2.26
C ALA A 7 -12.61 -16.76 3.38
N LEU A 8 -12.97 -16.54 4.63
CA LEU A 8 -12.17 -16.95 5.80
C LEU A 8 -12.01 -18.47 5.98
N ALA A 9 -12.89 -19.26 5.39
CA ALA A 9 -12.80 -20.74 5.45
C ALA A 9 -11.70 -21.32 4.53
N ARG A 10 -11.12 -20.53 3.64
CA ARG A 10 -10.05 -20.97 2.74
C ARG A 10 -8.69 -20.90 3.43
N PRO A 11 -7.73 -21.78 3.07
CA PRO A 11 -6.38 -21.70 3.58
C PRO A 11 -5.73 -20.35 3.30
N HIS A 12 -4.94 -19.86 4.25
CA HIS A 12 -4.12 -18.67 4.07
C HIS A 12 -2.68 -19.11 3.79
N PRO A 13 -2.10 -18.79 2.63
CA PRO A 13 -0.76 -19.25 2.23
C PRO A 13 0.37 -18.52 2.96
N GLY A 14 0.06 -17.50 3.75
CA GLY A 14 1.01 -16.60 4.38
C GLY A 14 0.99 -15.19 3.77
N PRO A 15 1.88 -14.30 4.24
CA PRO A 15 1.90 -12.92 3.82
C PRO A 15 2.17 -12.76 2.32
N ALA A 16 1.45 -11.83 1.69
CA ALA A 16 1.57 -11.53 0.26
C ALA A 16 2.86 -10.77 -0.11
N LEU A 17 3.57 -10.25 0.88
CA LEU A 17 4.92 -9.66 0.78
C LEU A 17 5.64 -9.80 2.13
N THR A 18 6.97 -9.67 2.12
CA THR A 18 7.80 -9.68 3.32
C THR A 18 8.10 -8.24 3.76
N PHE A 19 7.55 -7.86 4.91
CA PHE A 19 7.83 -6.54 5.50
C PHE A 19 9.33 -6.41 5.82
N GLY A 20 9.91 -5.23 5.58
CA GLY A 20 11.35 -5.01 5.76
C GLY A 20 12.24 -5.61 4.65
N VAL A 21 11.66 -6.30 3.66
CA VAL A 21 12.32 -6.77 2.44
C VAL A 21 11.67 -6.10 1.22
N ASP A 22 10.37 -6.27 1.08
CA ASP A 22 9.60 -5.77 -0.08
C ASP A 22 9.06 -4.36 0.14
N THR A 23 9.35 -3.69 1.25
CA THR A 23 8.86 -2.36 1.61
C THR A 23 9.98 -1.32 1.60
N PHE A 24 9.61 -0.04 1.43
CA PHE A 24 10.57 1.06 1.51
C PHE A 24 11.11 1.22 2.94
N ALA A 25 12.40 1.56 3.06
CA ALA A 25 13.07 1.82 4.34
C ALA A 25 12.86 3.25 4.85
N PHE A 26 12.49 4.20 3.98
CA PHE A 26 12.33 5.59 4.35
C PHE A 26 10.87 5.98 4.60
N ARG A 27 10.70 6.98 5.45
CA ARG A 27 9.38 7.56 5.77
C ARG A 27 8.84 8.42 4.63
N ASN A 28 7.53 8.50 4.57
CA ASN A 28 6.79 9.46 3.75
C ASN A 28 6.88 10.87 4.36
N ASP A 29 8.05 11.50 4.28
CA ASP A 29 8.36 12.81 4.86
C ASP A 29 8.23 13.99 3.87
N SER A 30 7.57 13.76 2.74
CA SER A 30 7.34 14.79 1.72
C SER A 30 6.41 15.90 2.23
N ARG A 31 6.96 16.80 3.03
CA ARG A 31 6.31 18.05 3.41
C ARG A 31 6.30 18.99 2.20
N ILE A 32 5.16 19.16 1.56
CA ILE A 32 5.00 20.29 0.65
C ILE A 32 4.56 21.47 1.50
N HIS A 33 5.47 22.42 1.71
CA HIS A 33 5.11 23.71 2.26
C HIS A 33 4.23 24.46 1.25
N HIS A 34 2.91 24.44 1.44
CA HIS A 34 2.07 25.46 0.84
C HIS A 34 2.31 26.77 1.58
N LYS A 35 2.65 27.83 0.83
CA LYS A 35 2.80 29.18 1.38
C LYS A 35 1.63 29.48 2.34
N GLY A 36 1.94 29.64 3.63
CA GLY A 36 1.00 30.04 4.66
C GLY A 36 0.13 28.95 5.33
N LYS A 37 0.32 27.66 5.03
CA LYS A 37 -0.37 26.55 5.73
C LYS A 37 0.59 25.41 6.04
N PRO A 38 1.21 25.40 7.25
CA PRO A 38 2.20 24.39 7.63
C PRO A 38 1.65 22.96 7.71
N ASP A 39 0.32 22.78 7.82
CA ASP A 39 -0.31 21.50 8.15
C ASP A 39 -0.88 20.74 6.95
N LEU A 40 -0.73 21.27 5.74
CA LEU A 40 -1.20 20.56 4.54
C LEU A 40 -0.14 19.55 4.06
N TYR A 41 -0.13 18.36 4.69
CA TYR A 41 0.69 17.24 4.27
C TYR A 41 0.23 16.76 2.90
N ALA A 42 1.02 17.10 1.91
CA ALA A 42 0.90 16.47 0.61
C ALA A 42 1.64 15.14 0.61
N SER A 43 1.07 14.12 1.25
CA SER A 43 1.71 12.83 1.44
C SER A 43 1.86 12.05 0.14
N ARG A 44 3.04 11.46 -0.09
CA ARG A 44 3.29 10.50 -1.17
C ARG A 44 2.83 9.07 -0.83
N CYS A 45 2.05 8.88 0.24
CA CYS A 45 1.61 7.56 0.70
C CYS A 45 0.98 6.71 -0.42
N PHE A 46 0.16 7.34 -1.27
CA PHE A 46 -0.41 6.66 -2.45
C PHE A 46 0.64 6.17 -3.43
N VAL A 47 1.67 6.99 -3.69
CA VAL A 47 2.76 6.66 -4.59
C VAL A 47 3.61 5.54 -4.01
N LEU A 48 3.94 5.61 -2.72
CA LEU A 48 4.79 4.63 -2.06
C LEU A 48 4.08 3.26 -1.96
N ALA A 49 2.85 3.22 -1.45
CA ALA A 49 2.08 1.98 -1.37
C ALA A 49 1.87 1.32 -2.76
N ARG A 50 1.59 2.15 -3.80
CA ARG A 50 1.50 1.69 -5.18
C ARG A 50 2.84 1.15 -5.70
N ALA A 51 3.94 1.86 -5.43
CA ALA A 51 5.25 1.48 -5.92
C ALA A 51 5.73 0.14 -5.34
N VAL A 52 5.44 -0.18 -4.08
CA VAL A 52 5.70 -1.53 -3.51
C VAL A 52 5.07 -2.61 -4.40
N VAL A 53 3.80 -2.47 -4.77
CA VAL A 53 3.11 -3.43 -5.65
C VAL A 53 3.78 -3.51 -7.02
N GLN A 54 4.23 -2.36 -7.57
CA GLN A 54 4.89 -2.31 -8.86
C GLN A 54 6.25 -2.98 -8.83
N PHE A 55 7.05 -2.77 -7.79
CA PHE A 55 8.33 -3.48 -7.60
C PHE A 55 8.11 -4.98 -7.48
N GLN A 56 7.19 -5.43 -6.65
CA GLN A 56 6.88 -6.84 -6.49
C GLN A 56 6.47 -7.53 -7.81
N ARG A 57 5.76 -6.82 -8.68
CA ARG A 57 5.24 -7.36 -9.94
C ARG A 57 6.21 -7.28 -11.10
N PHE A 58 7.04 -6.25 -11.15
CA PHE A 58 7.77 -5.87 -12.36
C PHE A 58 9.28 -5.82 -12.18
N ALA A 59 9.80 -5.85 -10.95
CA ALA A 59 11.23 -5.85 -10.68
C ALA A 59 11.72 -7.21 -10.17
N ARG A 60 13.02 -7.47 -10.34
CA ARG A 60 13.79 -8.48 -9.62
C ARG A 60 15.11 -7.89 -9.20
N PHE A 61 15.58 -8.27 -8.05
CA PHE A 61 16.86 -7.85 -7.49
C PHE A 61 17.94 -8.83 -7.87
N ASP A 62 19.16 -8.32 -8.08
CA ASP A 62 20.33 -9.08 -8.45
C ASP A 62 21.54 -8.55 -7.67
N PRO A 63 21.81 -9.10 -6.46
CA PRO A 63 22.87 -8.58 -5.60
C PRO A 63 24.28 -8.81 -6.15
N ASP A 64 24.46 -9.80 -7.01
CA ASP A 64 25.78 -10.18 -7.55
C ASP A 64 26.18 -9.26 -8.74
N ALA A 65 25.24 -8.55 -9.32
CA ALA A 65 25.51 -7.63 -10.40
C ALA A 65 26.12 -6.30 -9.88
N PRO A 66 26.99 -5.65 -10.65
CA PRO A 66 27.64 -4.42 -10.23
C PRO A 66 26.63 -3.28 -9.98
N ARG A 67 26.91 -2.48 -8.96
CA ARG A 67 26.11 -1.29 -8.63
C ARG A 67 26.18 -0.24 -9.73
N LEU A 68 25.08 0.44 -9.92
CA LEU A 68 24.92 1.52 -10.92
C LEU A 68 25.07 2.91 -10.28
N SER A 69 25.14 3.92 -11.12
CA SER A 69 25.06 5.31 -10.70
C SER A 69 23.65 5.69 -10.20
N ALA A 70 23.55 6.76 -9.43
CA ALA A 70 22.27 7.29 -8.95
C ALA A 70 21.28 7.64 -10.09
N ALA A 71 21.79 8.14 -11.22
CA ALA A 71 20.99 8.47 -12.38
C ALA A 71 20.37 7.21 -13.04
N GLU A 72 21.14 6.13 -13.13
CA GLU A 72 20.68 4.86 -13.67
C GLU A 72 19.63 4.21 -12.75
N TYR A 73 19.82 4.23 -11.42
CA TYR A 73 18.79 3.78 -10.49
C TYR A 73 17.52 4.60 -10.60
N THR A 74 17.63 5.93 -10.73
CA THR A 74 16.47 6.80 -10.99
C THR A 74 15.69 6.35 -12.23
N ALA A 75 16.40 6.05 -13.31
CA ALA A 75 15.78 5.57 -14.55
C ALA A 75 15.11 4.18 -14.38
N LEU A 76 15.75 3.25 -13.64
CA LEU A 76 15.16 1.94 -13.34
C LEU A 76 13.89 2.07 -12.51
N VAL A 77 13.89 2.88 -11.46
CA VAL A 77 12.70 3.17 -10.64
C VAL A 77 11.58 3.74 -11.51
N GLN A 78 11.87 4.67 -12.41
CA GLN A 78 10.88 5.21 -13.35
C GLN A 78 10.31 4.12 -14.27
N ARG A 79 11.15 3.22 -14.79
CA ARG A 79 10.69 2.12 -15.65
C ARG A 79 9.74 1.19 -14.92
N VAL A 80 10.04 0.84 -13.66
CA VAL A 80 9.18 0.01 -12.81
C VAL A 80 7.86 0.72 -12.52
N THR A 81 7.92 1.99 -12.08
CA THR A 81 6.74 2.73 -11.58
C THR A 81 5.86 3.33 -12.70
N ARG A 82 6.32 3.33 -13.95
CA ARG A 82 5.47 3.66 -15.13
C ARG A 82 4.50 2.55 -15.49
N ARG A 83 4.75 1.31 -15.08
CA ARG A 83 3.83 0.20 -15.32
C ARG A 83 2.59 0.33 -14.44
N ALA A 84 1.43 0.03 -15.00
CA ALA A 84 0.19 0.12 -14.24
C ALA A 84 0.11 -0.99 -13.18
N PRO A 85 -0.26 -0.67 -11.92
CA PRO A 85 -0.28 -1.66 -10.83
C PRO A 85 -1.33 -2.77 -10.99
N TRP A 86 -2.28 -2.61 -11.90
CA TRP A 86 -3.30 -3.63 -12.22
C TRP A 86 -2.86 -4.60 -13.33
N HIS A 87 -1.75 -4.34 -14.01
CA HIS A 87 -1.23 -5.29 -15.00
C HIS A 87 -0.76 -6.57 -14.29
N PRO A 88 -0.86 -7.73 -14.94
CA PRO A 88 -0.35 -8.97 -14.39
C PRO A 88 1.15 -8.88 -14.12
N PRO A 89 1.67 -9.63 -13.13
CA PRO A 89 3.11 -9.70 -12.89
C PRO A 89 3.85 -10.16 -14.14
N LEU A 90 5.02 -9.59 -14.40
CA LEU A 90 5.90 -10.11 -15.45
C LEU A 90 6.47 -11.47 -15.03
N PRO A 91 6.66 -12.38 -16.01
CA PRO A 91 7.49 -13.56 -15.81
C PRO A 91 8.86 -13.16 -15.24
N MET A 92 9.47 -13.98 -14.39
CA MET A 92 10.71 -13.63 -13.70
C MET A 92 11.84 -13.20 -14.66
N ALA A 93 11.96 -13.86 -15.81
CA ALA A 93 12.95 -13.54 -16.82
C ALA A 93 12.76 -12.16 -17.51
N GLU A 94 11.51 -11.66 -17.54
CA GLU A 94 11.16 -10.38 -18.19
C GLU A 94 11.15 -9.21 -17.21
N ARG A 95 11.32 -9.46 -15.91
CA ARG A 95 11.32 -8.42 -14.88
C ARG A 95 12.50 -7.48 -15.06
N ILE A 96 12.27 -6.22 -14.71
CA ILE A 96 13.31 -5.19 -14.69
C ILE A 96 14.31 -5.54 -13.61
N VAL A 97 15.58 -5.77 -13.99
CA VAL A 97 16.66 -6.09 -13.07
C VAL A 97 17.07 -4.84 -12.31
N ILE A 98 17.16 -4.97 -10.99
CA ILE A 98 17.74 -3.96 -10.09
C ILE A 98 19.05 -4.56 -9.55
N PRO A 99 20.20 -4.17 -10.12
CA PRO A 99 21.49 -4.75 -9.77
C PRO A 99 22.05 -4.19 -8.44
N GLY A 100 22.91 -4.98 -7.77
CA GLY A 100 23.69 -4.57 -6.62
C GLY A 100 22.95 -4.51 -5.29
N PHE A 101 21.71 -5.00 -5.22
CA PHE A 101 20.89 -5.04 -4.00
C PHE A 101 20.09 -6.34 -3.90
N GLU A 102 19.85 -6.81 -2.67
CA GLU A 102 19.05 -8.00 -2.40
C GLU A 102 17.55 -7.72 -2.39
N SER A 103 17.14 -6.48 -2.07
CA SER A 103 15.74 -6.16 -1.79
C SER A 103 15.38 -4.69 -2.07
N LEU A 104 14.07 -4.42 -2.11
CA LEU A 104 13.55 -3.06 -2.16
C LEU A 104 13.94 -2.24 -0.93
N HIS A 105 13.92 -2.88 0.23
CA HIS A 105 14.30 -2.23 1.50
C HIS A 105 15.77 -1.77 1.47
N GLU A 106 16.68 -2.65 1.06
CA GLU A 106 18.10 -2.33 0.96
C GLU A 106 18.35 -1.22 -0.07
N LEU A 107 17.82 -1.36 -1.29
CA LEU A 107 17.90 -0.33 -2.33
C LEU A 107 17.48 1.05 -1.76
N THR A 108 16.36 1.09 -1.07
CA THR A 108 15.78 2.36 -0.61
C THR A 108 16.48 2.92 0.62
N ARG A 109 17.16 2.09 1.39
CA ARG A 109 18.03 2.53 2.49
C ARG A 109 19.32 3.17 1.98
N GLU A 110 19.93 2.61 0.93
CA GLU A 110 21.26 3.03 0.47
C GLU A 110 21.22 4.13 -0.60
N VAL A 111 20.24 4.10 -1.51
CA VAL A 111 20.12 5.09 -2.60
C VAL A 111 18.79 5.84 -2.58
N GLU A 112 18.34 6.21 -1.39
CA GLU A 112 17.06 6.87 -1.13
C GLU A 112 16.78 8.06 -2.06
N ALA A 113 17.77 8.95 -2.27
CA ALA A 113 17.62 10.13 -3.11
C ALA A 113 17.31 9.77 -4.58
N ALA A 114 17.99 8.77 -5.13
CA ALA A 114 17.77 8.28 -6.49
C ALA A 114 16.37 7.64 -6.63
N VAL A 115 15.97 6.86 -5.63
CA VAL A 115 14.62 6.25 -5.61
C VAL A 115 13.55 7.34 -5.54
N LYS A 116 13.67 8.30 -4.61
CA LYS A 116 12.72 9.43 -4.49
C LYS A 116 12.60 10.25 -5.77
N ALA A 117 13.72 10.45 -6.50
CA ALA A 117 13.73 11.14 -7.79
C ALA A 117 13.04 10.33 -8.91
N GLY A 118 13.12 9.00 -8.85
CA GLY A 118 12.50 8.09 -9.82
C GLY A 118 10.99 7.86 -9.62
N LEU A 119 10.47 8.16 -8.41
CA LEU A 119 9.05 7.98 -8.13
C LEU A 119 8.18 9.00 -8.90
N PRO A 120 6.98 8.59 -9.39
CA PRO A 120 6.11 9.48 -10.14
C PRO A 120 5.65 10.68 -9.32
N ARG A 121 5.41 11.79 -10.03
CA ARG A 121 4.84 13.00 -9.42
C ARG A 121 3.39 12.74 -8.97
N ARG A 122 3.03 13.39 -7.87
CA ARG A 122 1.80 13.22 -7.12
C ARG A 122 0.50 13.56 -7.86
N LEU A 123 0.53 14.45 -8.85
CA LEU A 123 -0.68 15.07 -9.43
C LEU A 123 -1.75 14.04 -9.85
N TRP A 124 -1.33 12.96 -10.50
CA TRP A 124 -2.24 11.92 -10.98
C TRP A 124 -2.89 11.09 -9.87
N THR A 125 -2.23 10.96 -8.70
CA THR A 125 -2.81 10.23 -7.56
C THR A 125 -3.88 11.03 -6.84
N ILE A 126 -3.81 12.36 -6.86
CA ILE A 126 -4.84 13.23 -6.28
C ILE A 126 -6.08 13.25 -7.15
N LEU A 127 -5.91 13.31 -8.47
CA LEU A 127 -7.00 13.34 -9.43
C LEU A 127 -7.67 11.98 -9.62
N HIS A 128 -7.10 10.91 -9.04
CA HIS A 128 -7.67 9.58 -9.18
C HIS A 128 -9.05 9.54 -8.53
N TRP A 129 -10.04 9.10 -9.28
CA TRP A 129 -11.46 9.12 -8.86
C TRP A 129 -11.74 8.31 -7.57
N THR A 130 -10.86 7.36 -7.18
CA THR A 130 -11.00 6.65 -5.90
C THR A 130 -10.95 7.58 -4.70
N ASN A 131 -10.29 8.76 -4.81
CA ASN A 131 -10.33 9.78 -3.79
C ASN A 131 -11.74 10.39 -3.63
N TRP A 132 -12.54 10.37 -4.67
CA TRP A 132 -13.93 10.86 -4.66
C TRP A 132 -14.89 9.85 -4.03
N ARG A 133 -14.50 8.57 -3.95
CA ARG A 133 -15.32 7.53 -3.31
C ARG A 133 -15.56 7.80 -1.82
N ILE A 134 -14.67 8.50 -1.14
CA ILE A 134 -14.83 8.86 0.27
C ILE A 134 -16.04 9.79 0.51
N ILE A 135 -16.42 10.59 -0.49
CA ILE A 135 -17.51 11.58 -0.41
C ILE A 135 -18.88 10.87 -0.39
N PHE A 136 -18.98 9.70 -1.01
CA PHE A 136 -20.28 9.00 -1.08
C PHE A 136 -20.55 8.24 0.21
N PRO A 137 -21.74 8.41 0.83
CA PRO A 137 -22.13 7.63 2.00
C PRO A 137 -22.25 6.16 1.62
N ARG A 138 -21.34 5.34 2.11
CA ARG A 138 -21.40 3.90 1.88
C ARG A 138 -21.88 3.19 3.12
N LEU A 139 -22.87 2.32 2.93
CA LEU A 139 -23.48 1.51 3.97
C LEU A 139 -22.43 0.59 4.65
N ARG A 140 -22.71 0.16 5.89
CA ARG A 140 -21.84 -0.76 6.66
C ARG A 140 -21.54 -2.07 5.90
N GLY A 141 -22.49 -2.58 5.11
CA GLY A 141 -22.29 -3.74 4.25
C GLY A 141 -21.20 -3.57 3.19
N HIS A 142 -20.88 -2.33 2.79
CA HIS A 142 -19.74 -2.08 1.90
C HIS A 142 -18.41 -2.36 2.57
N GLN A 143 -18.23 -2.02 3.85
CA GLN A 143 -16.98 -2.26 4.57
C GLN A 143 -16.73 -3.76 4.80
N GLU A 144 -17.78 -4.54 5.03
CA GLU A 144 -17.68 -6.01 5.09
C GLU A 144 -17.29 -6.60 3.73
N ARG A 145 -17.84 -6.07 2.63
CA ARG A 145 -17.45 -6.47 1.27
C ARG A 145 -15.97 -6.15 1.01
N VAL A 146 -15.51 -4.96 1.39
CA VAL A 146 -14.08 -4.59 1.28
C VAL A 146 -13.21 -5.54 2.08
N ALA A 147 -13.60 -5.91 3.31
CA ALA A 147 -12.86 -6.89 4.12
C ALA A 147 -12.80 -8.26 3.42
N ALA A 148 -13.91 -8.74 2.84
CA ALA A 148 -13.93 -9.98 2.06
C ALA A 148 -13.04 -9.91 0.81
N GLU A 149 -13.00 -8.76 0.15
CA GLU A 149 -12.13 -8.52 -1.00
C GLU A 149 -10.65 -8.57 -0.60
N ILE A 150 -10.29 -7.92 0.51
CA ILE A 150 -8.91 -7.94 1.01
C ILE A 150 -8.49 -9.38 1.33
N VAL A 151 -9.30 -10.12 2.10
CA VAL A 151 -9.03 -11.53 2.43
C VAL A 151 -8.81 -12.36 1.16
N SER A 152 -9.70 -12.23 0.18
CA SER A 152 -9.63 -13.00 -1.07
C SER A 152 -8.35 -12.70 -1.88
N GLU A 153 -7.93 -11.44 -1.93
CA GLU A 153 -6.69 -11.03 -2.62
C GLU A 153 -5.46 -11.54 -1.89
N LEU A 154 -5.42 -11.40 -0.57
CA LEU A 154 -4.29 -11.87 0.24
C LEU A 154 -4.13 -13.39 0.17
N GLN A 155 -5.24 -14.14 0.17
CA GLN A 155 -5.22 -15.59 -0.07
C GLN A 155 -4.72 -15.98 -1.46
N ALA A 156 -4.84 -15.08 -2.42
CA ALA A 156 -4.26 -15.24 -3.75
C ALA A 156 -2.82 -14.70 -3.87
N GLY A 157 -2.16 -14.38 -2.74
CA GLY A 157 -0.80 -13.86 -2.69
C GLY A 157 -0.65 -12.44 -3.26
N ARG A 158 -1.73 -11.65 -3.26
CA ARG A 158 -1.72 -10.29 -3.80
C ARG A 158 -1.94 -9.26 -2.72
N PRO A 159 -0.97 -8.37 -2.46
CA PRO A 159 -1.15 -7.27 -1.52
C PRO A 159 -2.18 -6.25 -2.05
N VAL A 160 -2.90 -5.60 -1.14
CA VAL A 160 -4.05 -4.74 -1.46
C VAL A 160 -3.79 -3.32 -1.02
N GLN A 161 -3.68 -2.39 -1.96
CA GLN A 161 -3.62 -0.98 -1.64
C GLN A 161 -4.99 -0.47 -1.20
N LEU A 162 -5.01 0.19 -0.04
CA LEU A 162 -6.20 0.74 0.58
C LEU A 162 -6.08 2.26 0.71
N LEU A 163 -7.16 2.96 0.40
CA LEU A 163 -7.42 4.30 0.90
C LEU A 163 -8.18 4.17 2.21
N VAL A 164 -7.65 4.72 3.29
CA VAL A 164 -8.27 4.75 4.62
C VAL A 164 -8.62 6.18 5.00
N SER A 165 -9.84 6.41 5.52
CA SER A 165 -10.33 7.75 5.85
C SER A 165 -11.36 7.74 6.98
N ASP A 166 -11.35 8.77 7.83
CA ASP A 166 -12.34 9.00 8.89
C ASP A 166 -13.50 9.93 8.45
N PHE A 167 -13.80 9.94 7.15
CA PHE A 167 -14.91 10.75 6.61
C PHE A 167 -16.18 10.67 7.50
N PRO A 168 -16.89 11.76 7.78
CA PRO A 168 -16.82 13.07 7.11
C PRO A 168 -15.80 14.06 7.68
N ARG A 169 -15.09 13.74 8.76
CA ARG A 169 -14.18 14.68 9.43
C ARG A 169 -12.88 14.94 8.66
N ILE A 170 -12.46 14.00 7.80
CA ILE A 170 -11.25 14.05 6.94
C ILE A 170 -9.97 14.48 7.72
N ARG A 171 -9.89 14.16 9.02
CA ARG A 171 -8.67 14.33 9.82
C ARG A 171 -7.61 13.32 9.44
N PHE A 172 -8.07 12.21 8.86
CA PHE A 172 -7.28 11.08 8.45
C PHE A 172 -7.69 10.68 7.01
N ASN A 173 -6.77 10.83 6.09
CA ASN A 173 -6.89 10.38 4.70
C ASN A 173 -5.53 9.87 4.24
N HIS A 174 -5.38 8.55 4.19
CA HIS A 174 -4.09 7.93 4.03
C HIS A 174 -4.16 6.69 3.13
N SER A 175 -3.03 6.31 2.53
CA SER A 175 -2.93 5.08 1.75
C SER A 175 -1.94 4.12 2.39
N VAL A 176 -2.42 2.91 2.65
CA VAL A 176 -1.64 1.81 3.21
C VAL A 176 -1.73 0.58 2.30
N LEU A 177 -0.83 -0.38 2.47
CA LEU A 177 -0.81 -1.62 1.71
C LEU A 177 -1.03 -2.81 2.66
N ALA A 178 -2.21 -3.44 2.58
CA ALA A 178 -2.48 -4.68 3.31
C ALA A 178 -1.72 -5.84 2.64
N PHE A 179 -1.01 -6.63 3.44
CA PHE A 179 -0.18 -7.72 2.93
C PHE A 179 -0.36 -9.06 3.64
N ASP A 180 -1.05 -9.06 4.78
CA ASP A 180 -1.34 -10.26 5.55
C ASP A 180 -2.63 -10.08 6.35
N PHE A 181 -3.21 -11.17 6.87
CA PHE A 181 -4.34 -11.08 7.79
C PHE A 181 -4.35 -12.23 8.79
N LYS A 182 -4.91 -11.96 9.94
CA LYS A 182 -5.12 -12.92 11.03
C LYS A 182 -6.53 -12.79 11.58
N VAL A 183 -7.23 -13.90 11.74
CA VAL A 183 -8.48 -13.94 12.52
C VAL A 183 -8.11 -13.88 14.00
N SER A 184 -8.36 -12.74 14.65
CA SER A 184 -7.96 -12.46 16.03
C SER A 184 -9.07 -12.72 17.05
N GLY A 185 -10.18 -13.35 16.64
CA GLY A 185 -11.32 -13.71 17.45
C GLY A 185 -12.56 -13.99 16.60
N PRO A 186 -13.69 -14.35 17.22
CA PRO A 186 -14.90 -14.71 16.46
C PRO A 186 -15.42 -13.56 15.59
N ASP A 187 -15.17 -12.32 16.00
CA ASP A 187 -15.71 -11.13 15.36
C ASP A 187 -14.62 -10.16 14.87
N SER A 188 -13.33 -10.54 14.89
CA SER A 188 -12.23 -9.63 14.56
C SER A 188 -11.27 -10.22 13.54
N ILE A 189 -10.89 -9.40 12.56
CA ILE A 189 -9.84 -9.68 11.58
C ILE A 189 -8.82 -8.56 11.67
N ASP A 190 -7.56 -8.92 11.92
CA ASP A 190 -6.43 -8.01 11.88
C ASP A 190 -5.74 -8.14 10.53
N PHE A 191 -5.68 -7.02 9.80
CA PHE A 191 -4.91 -6.91 8.56
C PHE A 191 -3.57 -6.26 8.88
N SER A 192 -2.47 -6.96 8.60
CA SER A 192 -1.13 -6.38 8.65
C SER A 192 -0.96 -5.45 7.45
N VAL A 193 -0.51 -4.23 7.71
CA VAL A 193 -0.35 -3.22 6.66
C VAL A 193 1.03 -2.60 6.67
N TYR A 194 1.57 -2.33 5.50
CA TYR A 194 2.68 -1.39 5.34
C TYR A 194 2.12 0.02 5.33
N ASP A 195 2.55 0.81 6.31
CA ASP A 195 2.27 2.23 6.42
C ASP A 195 3.48 3.04 5.96
N PRO A 196 3.38 3.78 4.84
CA PRO A 196 4.51 4.62 4.40
C PRO A 196 4.94 5.69 5.39
N ASN A 197 4.09 6.06 6.35
CA ASN A 197 4.43 7.05 7.39
C ASN A 197 5.25 6.42 8.53
N ASP A 198 5.18 5.09 8.71
CA ASP A 198 6.02 4.35 9.65
C ASP A 198 6.53 3.06 9.01
N PRO A 199 7.66 3.11 8.29
CA PRO A 199 8.24 1.96 7.62
C PRO A 199 9.00 1.02 8.56
N THR A 200 9.06 1.31 9.85
CA THR A 200 9.88 0.56 10.81
C THR A 200 9.16 -0.66 11.39
N VAL A 201 7.84 -0.60 11.48
CA VAL A 201 6.99 -1.69 12.02
C VAL A 201 5.73 -1.85 11.17
N PRO A 202 5.21 -3.09 11.05
CA PRO A 202 3.92 -3.31 10.42
C PRO A 202 2.80 -2.61 11.21
N GLY A 203 1.96 -1.84 10.53
CA GLY A 203 0.72 -1.36 11.10
C GLY A 203 -0.36 -2.45 11.13
N VAL A 204 -1.44 -2.22 11.86
CA VAL A 204 -2.59 -3.12 11.92
C VAL A 204 -3.88 -2.35 11.67
N ALA A 205 -4.68 -2.83 10.72
CA ALA A 205 -6.04 -2.39 10.49
C ALA A 205 -7.01 -3.47 10.96
N ARG A 206 -7.67 -3.26 12.09
CA ARG A 206 -8.63 -4.24 12.66
C ARG A 206 -10.02 -4.03 12.10
N PHE A 207 -10.59 -5.05 11.48
CA PHE A 207 -11.99 -5.09 11.07
C PHE A 207 -12.85 -5.77 12.14
N ASP A 208 -13.82 -5.04 12.68
CA ASP A 208 -14.81 -5.56 13.61
C ASP A 208 -16.07 -5.98 12.83
N ARG A 209 -16.37 -7.28 12.81
CA ARG A 209 -17.47 -7.89 12.06
C ARG A 209 -18.85 -7.53 12.63
N ARG A 210 -18.97 -7.30 13.94
CA ARG A 210 -20.25 -6.96 14.59
C ARG A 210 -20.72 -5.57 14.16
N VAL A 211 -19.81 -4.59 14.24
CA VAL A 211 -20.14 -3.20 13.91
C VAL A 211 -19.83 -2.87 12.44
N ARG A 212 -19.17 -3.78 11.72
CA ARG A 212 -18.73 -3.65 10.31
C ARG A 212 -17.93 -2.37 10.07
N ARG A 213 -16.92 -2.15 10.91
CA ARG A 213 -16.04 -0.98 10.86
C ARG A 213 -14.59 -1.37 11.07
N TYR A 214 -13.70 -0.56 10.50
CA TYR A 214 -12.28 -0.66 10.78
C TYR A 214 -11.90 0.24 11.95
N ARG A 215 -10.96 -0.25 12.77
CA ARG A 215 -10.29 0.51 13.83
C ARG A 215 -8.79 0.52 13.54
N PRO A 216 -8.08 1.65 13.78
CA PRO A 216 -6.63 1.63 13.78
C PRO A 216 -6.15 0.88 15.02
N ALA A 217 -5.16 0.00 14.83
CA ALA A 217 -4.34 -0.48 15.92
C ALA A 217 -2.90 -0.19 15.46
N PRO A 218 -2.14 0.53 16.16
CA PRO A 218 -1.34 1.72 15.83
C PRO A 218 -1.13 1.92 14.31
N LEU A 219 -1.93 2.79 13.71
CA LEU A 219 -1.82 3.22 12.32
C LEU A 219 -1.60 4.73 12.32
N CYS A 220 -0.48 5.19 11.74
CA CYS A 220 -0.20 6.60 11.46
C CYS A 220 -0.16 7.56 12.66
N GLY A 221 -0.09 7.07 13.90
CA GLY A 221 -0.08 7.94 15.09
C GLY A 221 -1.35 8.79 15.27
N VAL A 222 -2.43 8.46 14.55
CA VAL A 222 -3.70 9.20 14.62
C VAL A 222 -4.69 8.44 15.48
N ASP A 223 -5.16 9.08 16.55
CA ASP A 223 -6.21 8.55 17.42
C ASP A 223 -7.59 8.83 16.79
N VAL A 224 -8.05 7.90 15.95
CA VAL A 224 -9.41 7.90 15.42
C VAL A 224 -10.11 6.60 15.83
N PRO A 225 -11.33 6.67 16.38
CA PRO A 225 -12.03 5.48 16.89
C PRO A 225 -12.41 4.51 15.77
N HIS A 226 -12.62 5.01 14.56
CA HIS A 226 -13.01 4.23 13.39
C HIS A 226 -12.61 4.93 12.10
N PHE A 227 -12.33 4.14 11.07
CA PHE A 227 -12.13 4.63 9.71
C PHE A 227 -12.88 3.76 8.69
N ARG A 228 -12.91 4.22 7.45
CA ARG A 228 -13.40 3.49 6.30
C ARG A 228 -12.22 3.09 5.43
N ALA A 229 -12.25 1.87 4.88
CA ALA A 229 -11.28 1.39 3.92
C ALA A 229 -11.91 1.27 2.53
N PHE A 230 -11.14 1.61 1.50
CA PHE A 230 -11.52 1.51 0.10
C PHE A 230 -10.37 0.86 -0.67
N ARG A 231 -10.67 -0.20 -1.42
CA ARG A 231 -9.68 -0.85 -2.27
C ARG A 231 -9.29 0.05 -3.45
N MET A 232 -7.99 0.10 -3.78
CA MET A 232 -7.44 0.91 -4.86
C MET A 232 -6.76 0.05 -5.94
N TYR A 233 -6.62 0.61 -7.14
CA TYR A 233 -5.80 0.09 -8.25
C TYR A 233 -6.05 -1.37 -8.63
N TYR A 234 -7.29 -1.81 -8.69
CA TYR A 234 -7.62 -3.15 -9.14
C TYR A 234 -8.13 -3.24 -10.59
N SER A 235 -8.32 -2.11 -11.25
CA SER A 235 -8.63 -2.03 -12.68
C SER A 235 -8.23 -0.67 -13.28
N PRO A 236 -8.14 -0.54 -14.62
CA PRO A 236 -7.86 0.73 -15.28
C PRO A 236 -8.96 1.78 -15.07
N PHE A 237 -10.15 1.36 -14.69
CA PHE A 237 -11.29 2.24 -14.43
C PHE A 237 -11.41 2.65 -12.95
N LEU A 238 -10.39 2.37 -12.15
CA LEU A 238 -10.38 2.63 -10.70
C LEU A 238 -9.19 3.45 -10.28
#